data_da963c8286e1f8ae129eabee47171ab2
#
_entry.id   da963c8286e1f8ae129eabee47171ab2
#
_cell.length_a   1.000
_cell.length_b   1.000
_cell.length_c   1.000
_cell.angle_alpha   90.00
_cell.angle_beta   90.00
_cell.angle_gamma   90.00
#
_symmetry.space_group_name_H-M   'P 1'
#
loop_
_entity.id
_entity.type
_entity.pdbx_description
1 polymer ?
#
loop_
_entity_poly.entity_id
_entity_poly.type
_entity_poly.pdbx_seq_one_letter_code
_entity_poly.pdbx_strand_id
1 'polypeptide(L)'
;MNTKAIIISGLSIFLLSFFSTISYAQHQHGAQTEEAAQEETGDEENTVEIELEKQQLIGVKTVAAAVKPMKKIIRTVGRIEYDERNLATVNTKFEGWIEKLYVDYTGRYVKKGEPLAEIYSPELVATQQEFLNVIKWTKQNTEPNPPSPPFAKGGDTAVESPPLEKGDVGGLSNDTLSSMLSKDAERIVDAARQRLKLWDITDEQIEKIKESGKPIRTLTIYSPVNGYVTQKMALQGMRVMPGEKLFDLADLSTVWVISDIYEYELGLIKVGQTADISLSYFPGKVFSSVIDYIYPSLSADTRTAKVRFTINNPSEQLKPQMFTSVELRIDMGRRLIIPDGAVIDTGTRQIIYVDKGDGYFEPREVHLGLKAGGMTEVLHGLQSGEKVASSGTFLIDSEAQLKGVKPVIKK
;
A
#
# COMPACT_ATOMS: atom_id res chain seq x y z
N MET A 1 27.63 -14.19 35.01
CA MET A 1 27.30 -14.51 36.42
C MET A 1 25.79 -14.81 36.47
N ASN A 2 25.55 -16.11 36.82
CA ASN A 2 24.33 -16.72 37.40
C ASN A 2 23.00 -16.59 36.64
N THR A 3 22.59 -17.61 35.91
CA THR A 3 22.08 -18.97 36.25
C THR A 3 20.94 -19.01 37.27
N LYS A 4 19.76 -19.54 36.79
CA LYS A 4 18.90 -20.61 37.38
C LYS A 4 17.56 -20.56 36.64
N ALA A 5 17.15 -21.39 35.82
CA ALA A 5 16.67 -22.79 35.69
C ALA A 5 16.15 -23.46 36.99
N ILE A 6 14.89 -23.87 36.99
CA ILE A 6 14.27 -24.96 37.77
C ILE A 6 12.89 -25.18 37.07
N ILE A 7 12.62 -26.27 36.33
CA ILE A 7 12.38 -27.69 36.64
C ILE A 7 10.99 -27.96 37.25
N ILE A 8 10.10 -28.61 36.42
CA ILE A 8 9.43 -29.93 36.50
C ILE A 8 8.52 -30.23 37.70
N SER A 9 7.31 -30.70 37.37
CA SER A 9 6.63 -31.91 37.90
C SER A 9 5.16 -31.79 37.54
N GLY A 10 4.40 -32.59 36.80
CA GLY A 10 4.45 -34.05 36.67
C GLY A 10 3.56 -34.72 37.74
N LEU A 11 2.32 -35.14 37.36
CA LEU A 11 1.58 -36.28 37.96
C LEU A 11 0.19 -36.29 37.33
N SER A 12 -0.19 -37.11 36.40
CA SER A 12 -0.53 -38.56 36.41
C SER A 12 -1.78 -38.93 37.23
N ILE A 13 -2.81 -39.36 36.48
CA ILE A 13 -3.70 -40.50 36.72
C ILE A 13 -4.68 -40.40 37.90
N PHE A 14 -6.00 -40.46 37.60
CA PHE A 14 -6.85 -41.55 38.14
C PHE A 14 -8.11 -41.77 37.31
N LEU A 15 -8.21 -42.97 36.80
CA LEU A 15 -9.37 -43.67 36.23
C LEU A 15 -10.32 -44.01 37.37
N LEU A 16 -11.61 -43.77 37.25
CA LEU A 16 -12.62 -44.58 37.96
C LEU A 16 -13.89 -44.68 37.13
N SER A 17 -14.06 -45.85 36.59
CA SER A 17 -15.29 -46.43 36.06
C SER A 17 -16.33 -46.64 37.12
N PHE A 18 -17.58 -46.20 36.89
CA PHE A 18 -18.73 -46.68 37.59
C PHE A 18 -19.75 -47.23 36.61
N PHE A 19 -19.79 -48.58 36.56
CA PHE A 19 -20.92 -49.34 36.04
C PHE A 19 -22.02 -49.33 37.07
N SER A 20 -23.26 -49.01 36.68
CA SER A 20 -24.45 -49.37 37.38
C SER A 20 -25.48 -49.92 36.44
N THR A 21 -25.62 -51.22 36.51
CA THR A 21 -26.72 -52.04 35.98
C THR A 21 -27.97 -51.87 36.81
N ILE A 22 -29.11 -51.53 36.21
CA ILE A 22 -30.46 -51.83 36.79
C ILE A 22 -31.34 -52.37 35.68
N SER A 23 -31.59 -53.54 35.83
CA SER A 23 -32.68 -54.52 35.84
C SER A 23 -33.94 -54.17 35.05
N TYR A 24 -34.27 -55.11 34.18
CA TYR A 24 -35.54 -55.31 33.46
C TYR A 24 -36.70 -55.56 34.42
N ALA A 25 -37.86 -54.95 34.12
CA ALA A 25 -39.15 -55.48 34.49
C ALA A 25 -40.09 -55.43 33.29
N GLN A 26 -40.39 -56.60 32.80
CA GLN A 26 -41.37 -56.90 31.76
C GLN A 26 -42.78 -56.84 32.36
N HIS A 27 -43.69 -56.06 31.74
CA HIS A 27 -45.10 -56.36 31.81
C HIS A 27 -45.72 -56.32 30.42
N GLN A 28 -46.14 -57.50 29.97
CA GLN A 28 -47.06 -57.73 28.85
C GLN A 28 -48.47 -57.46 29.31
N HIS A 29 -49.25 -56.69 28.54
CA HIS A 29 -50.67 -56.95 28.32
C HIS A 29 -51.19 -56.27 27.04
N GLY A 30 -51.74 -57.06 26.17
CA GLY A 30 -52.99 -56.92 25.46
C GLY A 30 -52.98 -56.07 24.19
N ALA A 31 -53.02 -56.77 23.06
CA ALA A 31 -53.39 -56.22 21.78
C ALA A 31 -54.85 -55.77 21.74
N GLN A 32 -55.08 -54.53 21.21
CA GLN A 32 -56.30 -54.21 20.46
C GLN A 32 -55.93 -53.33 19.30
N THR A 33 -56.22 -53.85 18.14
CA THR A 33 -56.19 -53.22 16.85
C THR A 33 -57.31 -52.22 16.72
N GLU A 34 -57.01 -50.92 16.58
CA GLU A 34 -57.93 -49.95 15.98
C GLU A 34 -57.20 -49.28 14.84
N GLU A 35 -57.65 -49.54 13.63
CA GLU A 35 -57.45 -48.75 12.41
C GLU A 35 -58.03 -47.37 12.67
N ALA A 36 -57.20 -46.39 12.82
CA ALA A 36 -57.63 -44.99 12.76
C ALA A 36 -57.09 -44.35 11.49
N ALA A 37 -58.02 -43.87 10.71
CA ALA A 37 -57.87 -43.12 9.49
C ALA A 37 -56.78 -42.03 9.65
N GLN A 38 -55.87 -41.98 8.71
CA GLN A 38 -55.02 -40.82 8.50
C GLN A 38 -55.92 -39.69 7.93
N GLU A 39 -56.33 -38.77 8.80
CA GLU A 39 -56.74 -37.45 8.38
C GLU A 39 -55.51 -36.64 7.98
N GLU A 40 -55.43 -36.30 6.70
CA GLU A 40 -54.59 -35.22 6.19
C GLU A 40 -55.14 -33.87 6.74
N THR A 41 -54.68 -33.46 7.92
CA THR A 41 -54.86 -32.10 8.46
C THR A 41 -53.51 -31.58 8.94
N GLY A 42 -52.56 -31.43 7.99
CA GLY A 42 -51.18 -31.06 8.27
C GLY A 42 -50.83 -29.59 8.08
N ASP A 43 -51.68 -28.73 7.44
CA ASP A 43 -51.28 -27.39 7.05
C ASP A 43 -51.97 -26.22 7.80
N GLU A 44 -53.04 -26.47 8.54
CA GLU A 44 -53.77 -25.38 9.24
C GLU A 44 -53.24 -25.04 10.64
N GLU A 45 -52.51 -25.94 11.31
CA GLU A 45 -52.04 -25.74 12.69
C GLU A 45 -50.90 -24.70 12.86
N ASN A 46 -50.23 -24.30 11.77
CA ASN A 46 -49.04 -23.42 11.84
C ASN A 46 -49.25 -22.07 11.14
N THR A 47 -50.47 -21.64 10.89
CA THR A 47 -50.77 -20.33 10.28
C THR A 47 -51.53 -19.43 11.25
N VAL A 48 -51.30 -18.12 11.10
CA VAL A 48 -52.07 -17.09 11.80
C VAL A 48 -53.04 -16.46 10.83
N GLU A 49 -54.32 -16.50 11.16
CA GLU A 49 -55.38 -15.82 10.41
C GLU A 49 -55.49 -14.37 10.84
N ILE A 50 -55.49 -13.44 9.87
CA ILE A 50 -55.76 -12.01 10.08
C ILE A 50 -56.84 -11.58 9.08
N GLU A 51 -58.01 -11.20 9.62
CA GLU A 51 -59.14 -10.74 8.83
C GLU A 51 -58.75 -9.59 7.89
N LEU A 52 -59.34 -9.57 6.71
CA LEU A 52 -59.02 -8.58 5.65
C LEU A 52 -59.20 -7.12 6.10
N GLU A 53 -60.25 -6.86 6.92
CA GLU A 53 -60.46 -5.53 7.50
C GLU A 53 -59.31 -5.12 8.42
N LYS A 54 -58.82 -6.06 9.23
CA LYS A 54 -57.71 -5.87 10.14
C LYS A 54 -56.39 -5.68 9.35
N GLN A 55 -56.19 -6.43 8.27
CA GLN A 55 -55.01 -6.25 7.40
C GLN A 55 -54.97 -4.86 6.76
N GLN A 56 -56.12 -4.33 6.32
CA GLN A 56 -56.21 -2.98 5.76
C GLN A 56 -55.96 -1.92 6.83
N LEU A 57 -56.50 -2.10 8.00
CA LEU A 57 -56.30 -1.17 9.12
C LEU A 57 -54.82 -1.07 9.56
N ILE A 58 -54.13 -2.18 9.62
CA ILE A 58 -52.71 -2.24 10.03
C ILE A 58 -51.73 -2.04 8.87
N GLY A 59 -52.23 -1.92 7.64
CA GLY A 59 -51.43 -1.64 6.46
C GLY A 59 -50.53 -2.78 6.03
N VAL A 60 -51.00 -4.04 6.13
CA VAL A 60 -50.24 -5.20 5.63
C VAL A 60 -50.01 -5.10 4.14
N LYS A 61 -48.79 -5.22 3.69
CA LYS A 61 -48.40 -5.34 2.32
C LYS A 61 -47.60 -6.61 2.14
N THR A 62 -47.86 -7.33 1.05
CA THR A 62 -47.09 -8.52 0.70
C THR A 62 -46.25 -8.26 -0.54
N VAL A 63 -45.05 -8.86 -0.60
CA VAL A 63 -44.09 -8.77 -1.69
C VAL A 63 -43.60 -10.16 -2.03
N ALA A 64 -43.54 -10.51 -3.32
CA ALA A 64 -42.97 -11.77 -3.75
C ALA A 64 -41.46 -11.78 -3.58
N ALA A 65 -40.90 -12.80 -2.94
CA ALA A 65 -39.49 -13.08 -2.90
C ALA A 65 -38.98 -13.34 -4.33
N ALA A 66 -37.95 -12.64 -4.74
CA ALA A 66 -37.46 -12.73 -6.10
C ALA A 66 -35.94 -12.77 -6.18
N VAL A 67 -35.42 -13.53 -7.15
CA VAL A 67 -33.99 -13.55 -7.45
C VAL A 67 -33.63 -12.32 -8.29
N LYS A 68 -33.03 -11.32 -7.66
CA LYS A 68 -32.65 -10.06 -8.32
C LYS A 68 -31.17 -9.74 -8.13
N PRO A 69 -30.56 -8.92 -9.02
CA PRO A 69 -29.21 -8.43 -8.79
C PRO A 69 -29.17 -7.56 -7.52
N MET A 70 -28.26 -7.92 -6.62
CA MET A 70 -28.07 -7.19 -5.36
C MET A 70 -26.77 -6.40 -5.43
N LYS A 71 -26.82 -5.12 -5.08
CA LYS A 71 -25.64 -4.24 -5.06
C LYS A 71 -25.48 -3.66 -3.67
N LYS A 72 -24.28 -3.78 -3.13
CA LYS A 72 -23.91 -3.11 -1.88
C LYS A 72 -23.09 -1.88 -2.20
N ILE A 73 -23.38 -0.77 -1.53
CA ILE A 73 -22.59 0.46 -1.60
C ILE A 73 -21.87 0.60 -0.27
N ILE A 74 -20.53 0.57 -0.30
CA ILE A 74 -19.70 0.92 0.84
C ILE A 74 -19.33 2.38 0.69
N ARG A 75 -19.63 3.20 1.70
CA ARG A 75 -19.26 4.61 1.77
C ARG A 75 -18.23 4.79 2.86
N THR A 76 -17.11 5.40 2.49
CA THR A 76 -16.03 5.68 3.43
C THR A 76 -15.41 7.02 3.14
N VAL A 77 -14.65 7.52 4.11
CA VAL A 77 -13.84 8.73 3.95
C VAL A 77 -12.44 8.32 3.56
N GLY A 78 -11.87 9.05 2.61
CA GLY A 78 -10.48 8.92 2.23
C GLY A 78 -9.73 10.23 2.41
N ARG A 79 -8.42 10.16 2.34
CA ARG A 79 -7.53 11.32 2.34
C ARG A 79 -6.58 11.22 1.17
N ILE A 80 -6.33 12.35 0.51
CA ILE A 80 -5.32 12.44 -0.53
C ILE A 80 -3.94 12.43 0.12
N GLU A 81 -3.08 11.57 -0.37
CA GLU A 81 -1.68 11.46 0.04
C GLU A 81 -0.76 11.54 -1.19
N TYR A 82 0.52 11.79 -0.94
CA TYR A 82 1.51 11.76 -2.00
C TYR A 82 1.60 10.34 -2.60
N ASP A 83 1.83 10.26 -3.90
CA ASP A 83 2.32 9.02 -4.48
C ASP A 83 3.78 8.84 -4.05
N GLU A 84 4.04 7.90 -3.14
CA GLU A 84 5.38 7.67 -2.59
C GLU A 84 6.44 7.33 -3.65
N ARG A 85 6.00 6.84 -4.82
CA ARG A 85 6.89 6.53 -5.95
C ARG A 85 7.42 7.80 -6.62
N ASN A 86 6.74 8.91 -6.42
CA ASN A 86 7.02 10.22 -7.00
C ASN A 86 7.64 11.19 -5.97
N LEU A 87 8.09 10.66 -4.84
CA LEU A 87 8.87 11.42 -3.87
C LEU A 87 10.35 11.34 -4.21
N ALA A 88 11.06 12.44 -4.07
CA ALA A 88 12.50 12.49 -4.21
C ALA A 88 13.12 13.27 -3.06
N THR A 89 14.17 12.72 -2.48
CA THR A 89 14.97 13.39 -1.47
C THR A 89 16.31 13.81 -2.07
N VAL A 90 16.67 15.06 -1.88
CA VAL A 90 17.94 15.62 -2.34
C VAL A 90 18.89 15.70 -1.14
N ASN A 91 19.93 14.88 -1.17
CA ASN A 91 20.99 14.82 -0.16
C ASN A 91 22.30 15.31 -0.73
N THR A 92 23.19 15.80 0.13
CA THR A 92 24.60 16.04 -0.26
C THR A 92 25.42 14.74 -0.12
N LYS A 93 26.39 14.55 -1.03
CA LYS A 93 27.30 13.41 -1.00
C LYS A 93 28.69 13.76 -0.41
N PHE A 94 28.92 15.02 -0.11
CA PHE A 94 30.17 15.55 0.38
C PHE A 94 29.93 16.59 1.47
N GLU A 95 30.94 16.85 2.26
CA GLU A 95 30.90 17.88 3.28
C GLU A 95 31.15 19.27 2.67
N GLY A 96 30.43 20.28 3.20
CA GLY A 96 30.61 21.64 2.72
C GLY A 96 29.74 22.67 3.43
N TRP A 97 29.70 23.87 2.88
CA TRP A 97 28.87 24.98 3.34
C TRP A 97 27.97 25.45 2.22
N ILE A 98 26.68 25.65 2.52
CA ILE A 98 25.73 26.21 1.58
C ILE A 98 26.04 27.70 1.41
N GLU A 99 26.61 28.09 0.26
CA GLU A 99 26.91 29.49 -0.04
C GLU A 99 25.68 30.21 -0.58
N LYS A 100 24.87 29.52 -1.39
CA LYS A 100 23.71 30.11 -2.04
C LYS A 100 22.54 29.15 -2.08
N LEU A 101 21.34 29.65 -1.81
CA LEU A 101 20.08 28.96 -2.03
C LEU A 101 19.33 29.60 -3.18
N TYR A 102 18.94 28.80 -4.17
CA TYR A 102 18.05 29.20 -5.25
C TYR A 102 16.60 28.94 -4.88
N VAL A 103 16.39 27.95 -4.01
CA VAL A 103 15.07 27.57 -3.48
C VAL A 103 15.08 27.79 -1.98
N ASP A 104 14.47 28.88 -1.55
CA ASP A 104 14.53 29.43 -0.20
C ASP A 104 13.25 29.20 0.64
N TYR A 105 12.16 28.66 0.03
CA TYR A 105 10.91 28.37 0.71
C TYR A 105 10.27 27.06 0.27
N THR A 106 9.44 26.48 1.13
CA THR A 106 8.61 25.29 0.87
C THR A 106 7.39 25.65 0.03
N GLY A 107 6.88 24.70 -0.77
CA GLY A 107 5.76 24.94 -1.67
C GLY A 107 6.16 25.53 -3.04
N ARG A 108 7.43 25.83 -3.25
CA ARG A 108 7.93 26.25 -4.57
C ARG A 108 7.94 25.07 -5.53
N TYR A 109 7.44 25.30 -6.75
CA TYR A 109 7.58 24.34 -7.86
C TYR A 109 8.97 24.45 -8.48
N VAL A 110 9.60 23.32 -8.73
CA VAL A 110 10.91 23.19 -9.38
C VAL A 110 10.84 22.24 -10.55
N LYS A 111 11.63 22.48 -11.58
CA LYS A 111 11.76 21.58 -12.72
C LYS A 111 12.97 20.68 -12.54
N LYS A 112 12.92 19.50 -13.14
CA LYS A 112 14.08 18.62 -13.22
C LYS A 112 15.27 19.36 -13.85
N GLY A 113 16.43 19.34 -13.20
CA GLY A 113 17.63 20.06 -13.61
C GLY A 113 17.65 21.56 -13.21
N GLU A 114 16.64 22.05 -12.46
CA GLU A 114 16.67 23.40 -11.90
C GLU A 114 17.64 23.44 -10.70
N PRO A 115 18.50 24.50 -10.57
CA PRO A 115 19.41 24.62 -9.45
C PRO A 115 18.64 24.87 -8.14
N LEU A 116 19.03 24.14 -7.09
CA LEU A 116 18.44 24.23 -5.74
C LEU A 116 19.35 24.99 -4.78
N ALA A 117 20.63 24.65 -4.76
CA ALA A 117 21.63 25.25 -3.87
C ALA A 117 23.03 25.14 -4.48
N GLU A 118 23.94 26.03 -4.03
CA GLU A 118 25.38 25.94 -4.28
C GLU A 118 26.08 25.61 -2.95
N ILE A 119 26.95 24.61 -3.01
CA ILE A 119 27.73 24.14 -1.85
C ILE A 119 29.20 24.35 -2.12
N TYR A 120 29.88 25.05 -1.24
CA TYR A 120 31.34 25.12 -1.18
C TYR A 120 31.88 23.96 -0.36
N SER A 121 32.82 23.24 -0.92
CA SER A 121 33.52 22.14 -0.23
C SER A 121 35.03 22.25 -0.41
N PRO A 122 35.80 22.43 0.68
CA PRO A 122 37.26 22.40 0.60
C PRO A 122 37.81 21.09 0.08
N GLU A 123 37.17 19.97 0.46
CA GLU A 123 37.58 18.62 0.01
C GLU A 123 37.37 18.46 -1.51
N LEU A 124 36.24 18.98 -2.02
CA LEU A 124 35.97 19.01 -3.45
C LEU A 124 37.00 19.80 -4.22
N VAL A 125 37.37 20.99 -3.72
CA VAL A 125 38.41 21.84 -4.33
C VAL A 125 39.76 21.15 -4.32
N ALA A 126 40.13 20.53 -3.19
CA ALA A 126 41.39 19.78 -3.06
C ALA A 126 41.48 18.61 -4.05
N THR A 127 40.40 17.80 -4.16
CA THR A 127 40.37 16.66 -5.10
C THR A 127 40.43 17.12 -6.57
N GLN A 128 39.79 18.23 -6.93
CA GLN A 128 39.91 18.81 -8.27
C GLN A 128 41.34 19.31 -8.52
N GLN A 129 41.99 19.88 -7.52
CA GLN A 129 43.38 20.33 -7.64
C GLN A 129 44.33 19.15 -7.82
N GLU A 130 44.12 18.04 -7.10
CA GLU A 130 44.84 16.78 -7.30
C GLU A 130 44.69 16.29 -8.73
N PHE A 131 43.44 16.23 -9.24
CA PHE A 131 43.12 15.81 -10.60
C PHE A 131 43.85 16.70 -11.64
N LEU A 132 43.83 18.03 -11.48
CA LEU A 132 44.54 18.95 -12.37
C LEU A 132 46.03 18.79 -12.30
N ASN A 133 46.59 18.55 -11.12
CA ASN A 133 48.04 18.34 -10.96
C ASN A 133 48.49 17.05 -11.66
N VAL A 134 47.70 15.97 -11.53
CA VAL A 134 47.98 14.71 -12.24
C VAL A 134 47.96 14.90 -13.76
N ILE A 135 46.95 15.61 -14.29
CA ILE A 135 46.89 15.91 -15.73
C ILE A 135 48.10 16.74 -16.19
N LYS A 136 48.50 17.75 -15.43
CA LYS A 136 49.70 18.55 -15.76
C LYS A 136 50.97 17.73 -15.77
N TRP A 137 51.12 16.86 -14.74
CA TRP A 137 52.25 15.96 -14.65
C TRP A 137 52.31 14.99 -15.85
N THR A 138 51.17 14.41 -16.23
CA THR A 138 51.06 13.52 -17.39
C THR A 138 51.47 14.22 -18.69
N LYS A 139 50.99 15.46 -18.93
CA LYS A 139 51.34 16.24 -20.09
C LYS A 139 52.86 16.54 -20.16
N GLN A 140 53.45 16.92 -19.03
CA GLN A 140 54.90 17.24 -18.98
C GLN A 140 55.79 16.03 -19.20
N ASN A 141 55.38 14.84 -18.79
CA ASN A 141 56.20 13.63 -18.95
C ASN A 141 55.92 12.87 -20.25
N THR A 142 54.92 13.32 -21.06
CA THR A 142 54.64 12.74 -22.39
C THR A 142 55.27 13.56 -23.52
N GLU A 143 55.73 14.79 -23.27
CA GLU A 143 56.52 15.54 -24.22
C GLU A 143 57.94 14.95 -24.31
N PRO A 144 58.46 14.63 -25.51
CA PRO A 144 59.83 14.15 -25.64
C PRO A 144 60.79 15.19 -25.08
N ASN A 145 61.66 14.78 -24.14
CA ASN A 145 62.72 15.62 -23.61
C ASN A 145 63.42 16.33 -24.73
N PRO A 146 63.60 17.67 -24.71
CA PRO A 146 64.38 18.35 -25.72
C PRO A 146 65.76 17.72 -25.81
N PRO A 147 66.31 17.54 -27.01
CA PRO A 147 67.61 16.89 -27.17
C PRO A 147 68.62 17.63 -26.30
N SER A 148 69.37 16.90 -25.45
CA SER A 148 70.44 17.46 -24.63
C SER A 148 71.42 18.21 -25.54
N PRO A 149 71.82 19.45 -25.18
CA PRO A 149 72.75 20.21 -25.96
C PRO A 149 74.04 19.38 -26.15
N PRO A 150 74.61 19.40 -27.32
CA PRO A 150 75.86 18.66 -27.61
C PRO A 150 76.92 19.11 -26.64
N PHE A 151 77.45 18.19 -25.83
CA PHE A 151 78.64 18.45 -25.00
C PHE A 151 79.77 19.00 -25.89
N ALA A 152 80.19 20.24 -25.60
CA ALA A 152 81.37 20.83 -26.18
C ALA A 152 82.57 19.93 -25.86
N LYS A 153 83.22 19.42 -26.90
CA LYS A 153 84.57 18.77 -26.86
C LYS A 153 85.56 19.81 -26.32
N GLY A 154 85.99 19.63 -25.12
CA GLY A 154 87.08 20.42 -24.60
C GLY A 154 87.91 19.62 -23.60
N GLY A 155 89.18 19.28 -24.01
CA GLY A 155 90.28 18.99 -23.15
C GLY A 155 90.58 17.52 -22.83
N ASP A 156 91.62 17.01 -23.54
CA ASP A 156 92.40 15.81 -23.21
C ASP A 156 92.88 15.86 -21.78
N THR A 157 92.52 14.89 -21.00
CA THR A 157 93.38 14.27 -19.95
C THR A 157 92.90 12.82 -19.74
N ALA A 158 93.74 11.91 -20.24
CA ALA A 158 93.59 10.48 -20.07
C ALA A 158 93.72 10.12 -18.57
N VAL A 159 92.71 9.58 -18.00
CA VAL A 159 92.75 8.76 -16.78
C VAL A 159 92.11 7.41 -17.12
N GLU A 160 92.98 6.39 -17.26
CA GLU A 160 92.61 5.00 -17.46
C GLU A 160 91.81 4.54 -16.27
N SER A 161 90.50 4.25 -16.45
CA SER A 161 89.68 3.51 -15.48
C SER A 161 89.57 2.05 -15.93
N PRO A 162 89.64 1.08 -15.04
CA PRO A 162 89.65 -0.33 -15.38
C PRO A 162 88.28 -0.74 -15.96
N PRO A 163 88.22 -1.76 -16.84
CA PRO A 163 87.01 -2.21 -17.52
C PRO A 163 86.07 -2.84 -16.49
N LEU A 164 84.90 -2.20 -16.29
CA LEU A 164 83.72 -2.81 -15.63
C LEU A 164 83.17 -3.88 -16.62
N GLU A 165 83.15 -5.12 -16.14
CA GLU A 165 82.44 -6.24 -16.77
C GLU A 165 80.99 -5.83 -17.10
N LYS A 166 80.57 -6.03 -18.32
CA LYS A 166 79.22 -5.90 -18.83
C LYS A 166 78.40 -7.00 -18.13
N GLY A 167 77.84 -6.72 -16.93
CA GLY A 167 76.71 -7.43 -16.45
C GLY A 167 75.50 -7.09 -17.35
N ASP A 168 74.91 -8.13 -17.92
CA ASP A 168 73.72 -8.09 -18.75
C ASP A 168 72.52 -7.62 -17.94
N VAL A 169 72.42 -6.30 -17.71
CA VAL A 169 71.22 -5.68 -17.19
C VAL A 169 70.29 -5.52 -18.36
N GLY A 170 69.31 -6.43 -18.49
CA GLY A 170 68.30 -6.40 -19.51
C GLY A 170 67.71 -4.98 -19.63
N GLY A 171 68.16 -4.26 -20.67
CA GLY A 171 67.76 -2.89 -20.91
C GLY A 171 66.31 -2.86 -21.28
N LEU A 172 65.44 -2.45 -20.34
CA LEU A 172 64.16 -1.90 -20.67
C LEU A 172 64.39 -0.76 -21.63
N SER A 173 63.96 -0.91 -22.90
CA SER A 173 64.07 0.15 -23.88
C SER A 173 63.34 1.39 -23.34
N ASN A 174 63.91 2.59 -23.59
CA ASN A 174 63.29 3.86 -23.15
C ASN A 174 61.81 3.96 -23.57
N ASP A 175 61.47 3.33 -24.72
CA ASP A 175 60.10 3.24 -25.22
C ASP A 175 59.16 2.37 -24.32
N THR A 176 59.70 1.31 -23.73
CA THR A 176 58.96 0.44 -22.82
C THR A 176 58.70 1.15 -21.48
N LEU A 177 59.69 1.87 -20.97
CA LEU A 177 59.58 2.63 -19.72
C LEU A 177 58.61 3.81 -19.89
N SER A 178 58.71 4.56 -21.01
CA SER A 178 57.77 5.67 -21.28
C SER A 178 56.33 5.19 -21.50
N SER A 179 56.15 4.03 -22.12
CA SER A 179 54.81 3.44 -22.31
C SER A 179 54.21 2.91 -21.00
N MET A 180 55.02 2.42 -20.08
CA MET A 180 54.58 2.02 -18.74
C MET A 180 54.19 3.25 -17.90
N LEU A 181 55.03 4.29 -17.93
CA LEU A 181 54.76 5.54 -17.19
C LEU A 181 53.49 6.24 -17.70
N SER A 182 53.23 6.24 -19.02
CA SER A 182 52.01 6.82 -19.59
C SER A 182 50.77 6.04 -19.20
N LYS A 183 50.80 4.70 -19.18
CA LYS A 183 49.69 3.85 -18.73
C LYS A 183 49.41 4.02 -17.26
N ASP A 184 50.41 4.13 -16.41
CA ASP A 184 50.21 4.37 -14.98
C ASP A 184 49.63 5.77 -14.71
N ALA A 185 50.10 6.77 -15.48
CA ALA A 185 49.53 8.11 -15.40
C ALA A 185 48.05 8.17 -15.83
N GLU A 186 47.69 7.47 -16.91
CA GLU A 186 46.27 7.35 -17.34
C GLU A 186 45.44 6.70 -16.25
N ARG A 187 45.89 5.64 -15.60
CA ARG A 187 45.18 5.00 -14.49
C ARG A 187 44.96 5.94 -13.31
N ILE A 188 45.92 6.79 -12.97
CA ILE A 188 45.79 7.76 -11.89
C ILE A 188 44.79 8.85 -12.27
N VAL A 189 44.80 9.32 -13.52
CA VAL A 189 43.79 10.29 -14.04
C VAL A 189 42.40 9.67 -13.97
N ASP A 190 42.23 8.42 -14.38
CA ASP A 190 40.94 7.72 -14.37
C ASP A 190 40.46 7.50 -12.94
N ALA A 191 41.32 7.15 -11.99
CA ALA A 191 40.98 7.01 -10.59
C ALA A 191 40.52 8.33 -9.97
N ALA A 192 41.23 9.43 -10.28
CA ALA A 192 40.82 10.76 -9.81
C ALA A 192 39.49 11.22 -10.45
N ARG A 193 39.27 10.91 -11.75
CA ARG A 193 38.00 11.15 -12.43
C ARG A 193 36.86 10.37 -11.79
N GLN A 194 37.07 9.11 -11.49
CA GLN A 194 36.06 8.27 -10.82
C GLN A 194 35.71 8.82 -9.44
N ARG A 195 36.70 9.29 -8.68
CA ARG A 195 36.45 9.91 -7.37
C ARG A 195 35.55 11.16 -7.47
N LEU A 196 35.75 12.01 -8.49
CA LEU A 196 34.89 13.15 -8.75
C LEU A 196 33.46 12.73 -9.12
N LYS A 197 33.31 11.65 -9.91
CA LYS A 197 32.00 11.09 -10.26
C LYS A 197 31.21 10.56 -9.07
N LEU A 198 31.89 10.02 -8.04
CA LEU A 198 31.22 9.60 -6.80
C LEU A 198 30.53 10.76 -6.06
N TRP A 199 30.93 11.99 -6.32
CA TRP A 199 30.32 13.20 -5.80
C TRP A 199 29.33 13.87 -6.77
N ASP A 200 28.81 13.11 -7.77
CA ASP A 200 27.88 13.57 -8.82
C ASP A 200 28.41 14.70 -9.70
N ILE A 201 29.73 14.84 -9.82
CA ILE A 201 30.31 15.75 -10.80
C ILE A 201 30.16 15.10 -12.18
N THR A 202 29.45 15.79 -13.08
CA THR A 202 29.20 15.27 -14.43
C THR A 202 30.45 15.28 -15.30
N ASP A 203 30.46 14.45 -16.34
CA ASP A 203 31.58 14.42 -17.28
C ASP A 203 31.81 15.79 -17.93
N GLU A 204 30.72 16.55 -18.20
CA GLU A 204 30.84 17.91 -18.75
C GLU A 204 31.53 18.87 -17.77
N GLN A 205 31.23 18.74 -16.45
CA GLN A 205 31.89 19.54 -15.44
C GLN A 205 33.36 19.17 -15.30
N ILE A 206 33.69 17.87 -15.36
CA ILE A 206 35.07 17.39 -15.31
C ILE A 206 35.89 17.90 -16.51
N GLU A 207 35.32 17.87 -17.72
CA GLU A 207 36.01 18.44 -18.91
C GLU A 207 36.19 19.96 -18.79
N LYS A 208 35.19 20.69 -18.28
CA LYS A 208 35.33 22.14 -18.00
C LYS A 208 36.47 22.43 -17.01
N ILE A 209 36.59 21.63 -15.93
CA ILE A 209 37.70 21.75 -14.98
C ILE A 209 39.04 21.53 -15.67
N LYS A 210 39.10 20.49 -16.52
CA LYS A 210 40.31 20.15 -17.28
C LYS A 210 40.70 21.24 -18.31
N GLU A 211 39.73 21.79 -19.04
CA GLU A 211 39.91 22.86 -20.00
C GLU A 211 40.33 24.20 -19.36
N SER A 212 39.63 24.57 -18.28
CA SER A 212 39.89 25.81 -17.54
C SER A 212 41.20 25.78 -16.77
N GLY A 213 41.67 24.60 -16.40
CA GLY A 213 42.84 24.40 -15.55
C GLY A 213 42.66 24.94 -14.12
N LYS A 214 41.42 25.25 -13.73
CA LYS A 214 41.07 25.80 -12.41
C LYS A 214 39.97 24.96 -11.73
N PRO A 215 40.08 24.72 -10.46
CA PRO A 215 38.98 24.04 -9.72
C PRO A 215 37.74 24.89 -9.66
N ILE A 216 36.58 24.27 -9.73
CA ILE A 216 35.28 24.91 -9.45
C ILE A 216 35.13 24.99 -7.95
N ARG A 217 34.89 26.19 -7.43
CA ARG A 217 34.81 26.44 -5.99
C ARG A 217 33.53 25.87 -5.36
N THR A 218 32.39 26.07 -6.04
CA THR A 218 31.08 25.63 -5.56
C THR A 218 30.50 24.60 -6.51
N LEU A 219 29.81 23.58 -5.96
CA LEU A 219 29.02 22.64 -6.72
C LEU A 219 27.55 23.00 -6.60
N THR A 220 26.86 23.06 -7.74
CA THR A 220 25.42 23.27 -7.78
C THR A 220 24.70 21.96 -7.67
N ILE A 221 23.78 21.88 -6.71
CA ILE A 221 22.85 20.76 -6.52
C ILE A 221 21.58 21.08 -7.33
N TYR A 222 21.17 20.11 -8.15
CA TYR A 222 20.02 20.25 -9.04
C TYR A 222 18.87 19.36 -8.61
N SER A 223 17.64 19.74 -9.00
CA SER A 223 16.46 18.90 -8.80
C SER A 223 16.50 17.66 -9.67
N PRO A 224 16.32 16.43 -9.12
CA PRO A 224 16.26 15.19 -9.89
C PRO A 224 14.90 15.00 -10.59
N VAL A 225 13.83 15.70 -10.15
CA VAL A 225 12.45 15.54 -10.62
C VAL A 225 11.79 16.91 -10.84
N ASN A 226 10.65 16.91 -11.52
CA ASN A 226 9.72 18.02 -11.49
C ASN A 226 8.84 17.86 -10.23
N GLY A 227 8.51 18.94 -9.55
CA GLY A 227 7.60 18.86 -8.41
C GLY A 227 7.71 20.01 -7.43
N TYR A 228 7.02 19.88 -6.31
CA TYR A 228 6.98 20.87 -5.24
C TYR A 228 7.97 20.52 -4.13
N VAL A 229 8.62 21.52 -3.60
CA VAL A 229 9.44 21.38 -2.39
C VAL A 229 8.53 21.20 -1.19
N THR A 230 8.46 19.99 -0.65
CA THR A 230 7.61 19.65 0.50
C THR A 230 8.28 19.96 1.82
N GLN A 231 9.60 19.76 1.88
CA GLN A 231 10.43 20.12 3.03
C GLN A 231 11.75 20.73 2.56
N LYS A 232 12.21 21.74 3.28
CA LYS A 232 13.48 22.41 3.08
C LYS A 232 14.25 22.44 4.40
N MET A 233 15.36 21.69 4.49
CA MET A 233 16.27 21.70 5.63
C MET A 233 17.48 22.60 5.38
N ALA A 234 17.84 22.79 4.10
CA ALA A 234 18.95 23.63 3.71
C ALA A 234 18.77 25.10 4.13
N LEU A 235 19.77 25.66 4.80
CA LEU A 235 19.86 27.09 5.16
C LEU A 235 21.14 27.69 4.60
N GLN A 236 21.08 28.93 4.14
CA GLN A 236 22.29 29.64 3.68
C GLN A 236 23.29 29.79 4.82
N GLY A 237 24.55 29.48 4.56
CA GLY A 237 25.63 29.47 5.56
C GLY A 237 25.70 28.20 6.41
N MET A 238 24.73 27.26 6.27
CA MET A 238 24.73 25.99 6.99
C MET A 238 25.87 25.09 6.52
N ARG A 239 26.57 24.45 7.46
CA ARG A 239 27.48 23.33 7.17
C ARG A 239 26.66 22.08 6.97
N VAL A 240 26.98 21.31 5.96
CA VAL A 240 26.32 20.05 5.61
C VAL A 240 27.30 18.89 5.57
N MET A 241 26.83 17.72 5.97
CA MET A 241 27.61 16.49 6.03
C MET A 241 27.13 15.52 4.93
N PRO A 242 27.99 14.57 4.49
CA PRO A 242 27.57 13.55 3.52
C PRO A 242 26.34 12.78 4.00
N GLY A 243 25.33 12.66 3.13
CA GLY A 243 24.05 12.01 3.43
C GLY A 243 23.01 12.92 4.08
N GLU A 244 23.37 14.15 4.43
CA GLU A 244 22.44 15.10 5.04
C GLU A 244 21.38 15.54 4.02
N LYS A 245 20.11 15.51 4.45
CA LYS A 245 18.94 15.84 3.65
C LYS A 245 18.84 17.37 3.49
N LEU A 246 18.74 17.84 2.26
CA LEU A 246 18.61 19.25 1.93
C LEU A 246 17.17 19.63 1.56
N PHE A 247 16.53 18.84 0.71
CA PHE A 247 15.18 19.06 0.23
C PHE A 247 14.43 17.75 0.08
N ASP A 248 13.14 17.75 0.36
CA ASP A 248 12.18 16.76 -0.09
C ASP A 248 11.30 17.37 -1.19
N LEU A 249 11.14 16.62 -2.27
CA LEU A 249 10.39 17.01 -3.45
C LEU A 249 9.28 16.01 -3.70
N ALA A 250 8.12 16.47 -4.17
CA ALA A 250 7.01 15.62 -4.56
C ALA A 250 6.45 16.06 -5.92
N ASP A 251 6.32 15.14 -6.83
CA ASP A 251 5.55 15.31 -8.06
C ASP A 251 4.08 15.01 -7.75
N LEU A 252 3.21 15.98 -8.04
CA LEU A 252 1.77 15.87 -7.81
C LEU A 252 0.98 15.47 -9.05
N SER A 253 1.63 15.07 -10.13
CA SER A 253 0.96 14.63 -11.37
C SER A 253 0.06 13.41 -11.15
N THR A 254 0.40 12.60 -10.15
CA THR A 254 -0.43 11.53 -9.61
C THR A 254 -0.48 11.64 -8.09
N VAL A 255 -1.65 11.31 -7.53
CA VAL A 255 -1.87 11.28 -6.08
C VAL A 255 -2.56 9.99 -5.67
N TRP A 256 -2.38 9.61 -4.44
CA TRP A 256 -3.11 8.49 -3.84
C TRP A 256 -4.28 8.99 -3.02
N VAL A 257 -5.38 8.26 -3.07
CA VAL A 257 -6.45 8.35 -2.08
C VAL A 257 -6.36 7.12 -1.21
N ILE A 258 -6.15 7.34 0.06
CA ILE A 258 -6.13 6.28 1.08
C ILE A 258 -7.44 6.35 1.85
N SER A 259 -8.19 5.26 1.84
CA SER A 259 -9.46 5.13 2.55
C SER A 259 -9.43 3.98 3.54
N ASP A 260 -10.16 4.13 4.62
CA ASP A 260 -10.26 3.12 5.68
C ASP A 260 -11.55 2.30 5.49
N ILE A 261 -11.42 0.98 5.32
CA ILE A 261 -12.53 0.04 5.17
C ILE A 261 -12.59 -0.85 6.41
N TYR A 262 -13.78 -1.02 6.97
CA TYR A 262 -13.97 -1.86 8.15
C TYR A 262 -13.68 -3.34 7.88
N GLU A 263 -13.16 -4.04 8.87
CA GLU A 263 -12.80 -5.46 8.83
C GLU A 263 -13.93 -6.34 8.28
N TYR A 264 -15.18 -6.12 8.74
CA TYR A 264 -16.35 -6.88 8.30
C TYR A 264 -16.75 -6.68 6.83
N GLU A 265 -16.21 -5.63 6.17
CA GLU A 265 -16.45 -5.33 4.76
C GLU A 265 -15.32 -5.82 3.84
N LEU A 266 -14.15 -6.18 4.41
CA LEU A 266 -12.97 -6.58 3.63
C LEU A 266 -13.22 -7.79 2.74
N GLY A 267 -14.04 -8.74 3.20
CA GLY A 267 -14.40 -9.91 2.39
C GLY A 267 -15.16 -9.59 1.11
N LEU A 268 -15.69 -8.37 1.00
CA LEU A 268 -16.50 -7.91 -0.14
C LEU A 268 -15.69 -7.13 -1.17
N ILE A 269 -14.49 -6.65 -0.83
CA ILE A 269 -13.67 -5.82 -1.70
C ILE A 269 -12.52 -6.61 -2.33
N LYS A 270 -12.15 -6.21 -3.54
CA LYS A 270 -11.04 -6.81 -4.30
C LYS A 270 -10.31 -5.73 -5.08
N VAL A 271 -9.00 -5.94 -5.30
CA VAL A 271 -8.22 -5.12 -6.23
C VAL A 271 -8.87 -5.14 -7.60
N GLY A 272 -8.93 -3.98 -8.27
CA GLY A 272 -9.57 -3.78 -9.56
C GLY A 272 -11.04 -3.33 -9.48
N GLN A 273 -11.68 -3.31 -8.32
CA GLN A 273 -13.02 -2.77 -8.17
C GLN A 273 -13.05 -1.25 -8.31
N THR A 274 -14.05 -0.75 -9.03
CA THR A 274 -14.22 0.68 -9.28
C THR A 274 -14.82 1.38 -8.08
N ALA A 275 -14.29 2.58 -7.80
CA ALA A 275 -14.81 3.49 -6.80
C ALA A 275 -15.08 4.87 -7.42
N ASP A 276 -16.12 5.52 -6.94
CA ASP A 276 -16.43 6.92 -7.24
C ASP A 276 -15.93 7.77 -6.07
N ILE A 277 -15.01 8.69 -6.36
CA ILE A 277 -14.35 9.54 -5.39
C ILE A 277 -14.79 10.98 -5.61
N SER A 278 -15.34 11.60 -4.60
CA SER A 278 -15.79 12.99 -4.61
C SER A 278 -15.13 13.81 -3.51
N LEU A 279 -14.94 15.08 -3.77
CA LEU A 279 -14.38 16.04 -2.83
C LEU A 279 -15.35 17.18 -2.59
N SER A 280 -15.51 17.59 -1.35
CA SER A 280 -16.34 18.75 -1.00
C SER A 280 -15.81 20.05 -1.64
N TYR A 281 -14.50 20.13 -1.90
CA TYR A 281 -13.86 21.26 -2.56
C TYR A 281 -14.24 21.41 -4.04
N PHE A 282 -14.66 20.32 -4.70
CA PHE A 282 -15.10 20.29 -6.10
C PHE A 282 -16.53 19.75 -6.20
N PRO A 283 -17.57 20.55 -5.85
CA PRO A 283 -18.95 20.09 -5.87
C PRO A 283 -19.34 19.61 -7.26
N GLY A 284 -19.96 18.43 -7.33
CA GLY A 284 -20.43 17.84 -8.59
C GLY A 284 -19.35 17.16 -9.44
N LYS A 285 -18.05 17.22 -9.07
CA LYS A 285 -16.98 16.51 -9.76
C LYS A 285 -16.73 15.15 -9.10
N VAL A 286 -16.81 14.10 -9.88
CA VAL A 286 -16.53 12.72 -9.45
C VAL A 286 -15.29 12.23 -10.18
N PHE A 287 -14.35 11.70 -9.44
CA PHE A 287 -13.16 11.04 -9.95
C PHE A 287 -13.38 9.53 -9.84
N SER A 288 -13.43 8.85 -10.97
CA SER A 288 -13.51 7.40 -10.98
C SER A 288 -12.11 6.79 -10.94
N SER A 289 -11.89 5.87 -10.03
CA SER A 289 -10.64 5.11 -9.91
C SER A 289 -10.93 3.67 -9.53
N VAL A 290 -9.89 2.84 -9.48
CA VAL A 290 -10.00 1.46 -9.07
C VAL A 290 -9.13 1.21 -7.83
N ILE A 291 -9.52 0.23 -7.02
CA ILE A 291 -8.67 -0.26 -5.94
C ILE A 291 -7.40 -0.81 -6.57
N ASP A 292 -6.26 -0.20 -6.36
CA ASP A 292 -4.96 -0.67 -6.84
C ASP A 292 -4.19 -1.44 -5.77
N TYR A 293 -4.48 -1.18 -4.48
CA TYR A 293 -3.85 -1.89 -3.39
C TYR A 293 -4.73 -1.94 -2.14
N ILE A 294 -4.70 -3.08 -1.45
CA ILE A 294 -5.29 -3.27 -0.13
C ILE A 294 -4.14 -3.58 0.83
N TYR A 295 -3.96 -2.75 1.84
CA TYR A 295 -2.87 -2.93 2.80
C TYR A 295 -3.11 -4.20 3.64
N PRO A 296 -2.06 -5.00 3.90
CA PRO A 296 -2.20 -6.30 4.58
C PRO A 296 -2.37 -6.18 6.11
N SER A 297 -2.28 -4.96 6.65
CA SER A 297 -2.38 -4.69 8.07
C SER A 297 -3.68 -3.98 8.42
N LEU A 298 -4.27 -4.35 9.56
CA LEU A 298 -5.40 -3.63 10.16
C LEU A 298 -4.89 -2.61 11.18
N SER A 299 -5.56 -1.47 11.24
CA SER A 299 -5.41 -0.53 12.35
C SER A 299 -6.06 -1.14 13.60
N ALA A 300 -5.29 -1.29 14.67
CA ALA A 300 -5.78 -1.87 15.92
C ALA A 300 -6.87 -1.01 16.58
N ASP A 301 -6.76 0.31 16.45
CA ASP A 301 -7.67 1.26 17.10
C ASP A 301 -9.03 1.32 16.40
N THR A 302 -9.06 1.31 15.09
CA THR A 302 -10.27 1.49 14.28
C THR A 302 -10.80 0.20 13.67
N ARG A 303 -10.04 -0.89 13.72
CA ARG A 303 -10.31 -2.17 13.05
C ARG A 303 -10.63 -1.97 11.56
N THR A 304 -9.85 -1.12 10.91
CA THR A 304 -9.97 -0.85 9.48
C THR A 304 -8.70 -1.25 8.74
N ALA A 305 -8.86 -1.67 7.48
CA ALA A 305 -7.76 -1.80 6.53
C ALA A 305 -7.70 -0.57 5.63
N LYS A 306 -6.50 -0.14 5.30
CA LYS A 306 -6.29 0.90 4.31
C LYS A 306 -6.45 0.34 2.90
N VAL A 307 -7.15 1.09 2.08
CA VAL A 307 -7.34 0.80 0.66
C VAL A 307 -6.88 1.99 -0.15
N ARG A 308 -6.08 1.73 -1.18
CA ARG A 308 -5.47 2.76 -2.01
C ARG A 308 -6.11 2.83 -3.38
N PHE A 309 -6.27 4.05 -3.84
CA PHE A 309 -6.70 4.40 -5.20
C PHE A 309 -5.69 5.39 -5.78
N THR A 310 -5.25 5.16 -7.01
CA THR A 310 -4.38 6.10 -7.72
C THR A 310 -5.22 6.98 -8.62
N ILE A 311 -5.00 8.29 -8.53
CA ILE A 311 -5.71 9.30 -9.35
C ILE A 311 -4.69 10.13 -10.12
N ASN A 312 -4.91 10.24 -11.44
CA ASN A 312 -4.16 11.17 -12.27
C ASN A 312 -4.58 12.61 -11.97
N ASN A 313 -3.62 13.48 -11.75
CA ASN A 313 -3.82 14.88 -11.32
C ASN A 313 -3.04 15.87 -12.21
N PRO A 314 -3.27 15.88 -13.53
CA PRO A 314 -2.47 16.67 -14.47
C PRO A 314 -2.59 18.19 -14.26
N SER A 315 -3.66 18.64 -13.64
CA SER A 315 -3.87 20.05 -13.29
C SER A 315 -3.44 20.39 -11.88
N GLU A 316 -2.89 19.44 -11.13
CA GLU A 316 -2.40 19.57 -9.74
C GLU A 316 -3.41 20.21 -8.76
N GLN A 317 -4.71 20.07 -9.08
CA GLN A 317 -5.81 20.59 -8.26
C GLN A 317 -6.02 19.75 -6.99
N LEU A 318 -5.75 18.45 -7.06
CA LEU A 318 -5.83 17.55 -5.93
C LEU A 318 -4.56 17.70 -5.10
N LYS A 319 -4.71 18.19 -3.86
CA LYS A 319 -3.59 18.43 -2.96
C LYS A 319 -3.57 17.41 -1.84
N PRO A 320 -2.41 16.94 -1.41
CA PRO A 320 -2.26 16.10 -0.23
C PRO A 320 -2.97 16.70 0.98
N GLN A 321 -3.48 15.82 1.83
CA GLN A 321 -4.30 16.12 3.02
C GLN A 321 -5.74 16.58 2.75
N MET A 322 -6.19 16.70 1.50
CA MET A 322 -7.62 16.90 1.20
C MET A 322 -8.42 15.65 1.55
N PHE A 323 -9.60 15.84 2.15
CA PHE A 323 -10.55 14.77 2.43
C PHE A 323 -11.41 14.46 1.22
N THR A 324 -11.72 13.18 1.05
CA THR A 324 -12.55 12.67 -0.02
C THR A 324 -13.64 11.76 0.54
N SER A 325 -14.78 11.70 -0.14
CA SER A 325 -15.79 10.66 0.06
C SER A 325 -15.63 9.62 -1.04
N VAL A 326 -15.52 8.36 -0.64
CA VAL A 326 -15.31 7.23 -1.55
C VAL A 326 -16.53 6.32 -1.50
N GLU A 327 -17.13 6.06 -2.65
CA GLU A 327 -18.22 5.11 -2.83
C GLU A 327 -17.76 3.91 -3.65
N LEU A 328 -17.74 2.74 -3.02
CA LEU A 328 -17.48 1.46 -3.68
C LEU A 328 -18.79 0.78 -4.00
N ARG A 329 -19.03 0.48 -5.29
CA ARG A 329 -20.22 -0.26 -5.74
C ARG A 329 -19.86 -1.71 -5.96
N ILE A 330 -20.37 -2.57 -5.09
CA ILE A 330 -20.06 -3.99 -5.09
C ILE A 330 -21.25 -4.74 -5.67
N ASP A 331 -21.02 -5.47 -6.74
CA ASP A 331 -22.01 -6.38 -7.32
C ASP A 331 -21.97 -7.71 -6.56
N MET A 332 -23.06 -8.02 -5.87
CA MET A 332 -23.23 -9.25 -5.07
C MET A 332 -23.77 -10.41 -5.90
N GLY A 333 -24.03 -10.17 -7.23
CA GLY A 333 -24.66 -11.13 -8.10
C GLY A 333 -26.19 -11.21 -7.88
N ARG A 334 -26.80 -12.27 -8.43
CA ARG A 334 -28.24 -12.52 -8.29
C ARG A 334 -28.50 -13.29 -6.99
N ARG A 335 -29.35 -12.73 -6.13
CA ARG A 335 -29.69 -13.26 -4.79
C ARG A 335 -31.19 -13.33 -4.63
N LEU A 336 -31.67 -14.32 -3.85
CA LEU A 336 -33.05 -14.33 -3.39
C LEU A 336 -33.17 -13.24 -2.32
N ILE A 337 -33.98 -12.22 -2.59
CA ILE A 337 -34.08 -11.05 -1.71
C ILE A 337 -35.53 -10.77 -1.34
N ILE A 338 -35.67 -10.22 -0.13
CA ILE A 338 -36.91 -9.69 0.43
C ILE A 338 -36.64 -8.30 1.02
N PRO A 339 -37.65 -7.43 1.16
CA PRO A 339 -37.49 -6.17 1.89
C PRO A 339 -37.07 -6.39 3.34
N ASP A 340 -36.22 -5.50 3.87
CA ASP A 340 -35.74 -5.58 5.28
C ASP A 340 -36.93 -5.57 6.27
N GLY A 341 -38.04 -4.85 5.95
CA GLY A 341 -39.24 -4.79 6.75
C GLY A 341 -40.04 -6.10 6.82
N ALA A 342 -39.70 -7.10 5.98
CA ALA A 342 -40.33 -8.42 6.03
C ALA A 342 -39.74 -9.32 7.13
N VAL A 343 -38.59 -8.94 7.69
CA VAL A 343 -37.84 -9.74 8.66
C VAL A 343 -38.12 -9.27 10.09
N ILE A 344 -38.48 -10.20 10.96
CA ILE A 344 -38.48 -10.01 12.39
C ILE A 344 -37.27 -10.72 12.98
N ASP A 345 -36.37 -9.95 13.54
CA ASP A 345 -35.16 -10.45 14.20
C ASP A 345 -35.37 -10.42 15.72
N THR A 346 -35.43 -11.59 16.32
CA THR A 346 -35.60 -11.73 17.78
C THR A 346 -34.27 -11.80 18.54
N GLY A 347 -33.14 -11.67 17.79
CA GLY A 347 -31.80 -11.87 18.33
C GLY A 347 -31.36 -13.34 18.39
N THR A 348 -32.28 -14.28 18.55
CA THR A 348 -32.02 -15.73 18.54
C THR A 348 -32.51 -16.41 17.27
N ARG A 349 -33.55 -15.88 16.64
CA ARG A 349 -34.20 -16.41 15.45
C ARG A 349 -34.61 -15.28 14.51
N GLN A 350 -34.63 -15.57 13.22
CA GLN A 350 -35.06 -14.67 12.16
C GLN A 350 -36.32 -15.25 11.53
N ILE A 351 -37.42 -14.51 11.63
CA ILE A 351 -38.76 -14.99 11.26
C ILE A 351 -39.31 -14.10 10.17
N ILE A 352 -39.96 -14.71 9.18
CA ILE A 352 -40.77 -14.04 8.15
C ILE A 352 -42.19 -14.60 8.19
N TYR A 353 -43.16 -13.85 7.68
CA TYR A 353 -44.54 -14.27 7.52
C TYR A 353 -44.85 -14.49 6.05
N VAL A 354 -45.03 -15.76 5.68
CA VAL A 354 -45.36 -16.16 4.31
C VAL A 354 -46.85 -16.10 4.13
N ASP A 355 -47.32 -15.36 3.15
CA ASP A 355 -48.73 -15.23 2.76
C ASP A 355 -49.21 -16.50 2.02
N LYS A 356 -50.16 -17.20 2.62
CA LYS A 356 -50.82 -18.42 2.08
C LYS A 356 -52.08 -18.11 1.33
N GLY A 357 -52.53 -16.86 1.29
CA GLY A 357 -53.79 -16.43 0.75
C GLY A 357 -54.88 -16.37 1.84
N ASP A 358 -56.03 -15.80 1.45
CA ASP A 358 -57.22 -15.71 2.30
C ASP A 358 -57.04 -15.19 3.70
N GLY A 359 -55.96 -14.43 3.96
CA GLY A 359 -55.68 -13.84 5.25
C GLY A 359 -54.78 -14.69 6.15
N TYR A 360 -54.30 -15.81 5.68
CA TYR A 360 -53.44 -16.72 6.45
C TYR A 360 -51.98 -16.42 6.22
N PHE A 361 -51.21 -16.30 7.33
CA PHE A 361 -49.78 -16.07 7.31
C PHE A 361 -49.05 -17.19 8.07
N GLU A 362 -48.07 -17.83 7.43
CA GLU A 362 -47.23 -18.85 8.04
C GLU A 362 -45.94 -18.22 8.60
N PRO A 363 -45.75 -18.21 9.93
CA PRO A 363 -44.47 -17.82 10.50
C PRO A 363 -43.42 -18.86 10.15
N ARG A 364 -42.32 -18.40 9.52
CA ARG A 364 -41.25 -19.29 9.06
C ARG A 364 -39.92 -18.77 9.51
N GLU A 365 -39.10 -19.65 10.08
CA GLU A 365 -37.74 -19.35 10.43
C GLU A 365 -36.88 -19.38 9.16
N VAL A 366 -36.02 -18.37 8.96
CA VAL A 366 -35.15 -18.21 7.82
C VAL A 366 -33.72 -17.97 8.24
N HIS A 367 -32.79 -18.36 7.38
CA HIS A 367 -31.40 -17.97 7.49
C HIS A 367 -31.12 -16.84 6.50
N LEU A 368 -30.71 -15.71 7.04
CA LEU A 368 -30.45 -14.51 6.26
C LEU A 368 -28.96 -14.38 5.91
N GLY A 369 -28.71 -13.77 4.78
CA GLY A 369 -27.38 -13.40 4.34
C GLY A 369 -27.13 -11.90 4.47
N LEU A 370 -26.66 -11.31 3.38
CA LEU A 370 -26.26 -9.91 3.34
C LEU A 370 -27.48 -8.97 3.27
N LYS A 371 -27.32 -7.79 3.89
CA LYS A 371 -28.27 -6.68 3.80
C LYS A 371 -27.70 -5.56 2.94
N ALA A 372 -28.46 -5.10 1.94
CA ALA A 372 -28.06 -3.96 1.12
C ALA A 372 -29.26 -3.32 0.43
N GLY A 373 -29.27 -1.98 0.39
CA GLY A 373 -30.28 -1.20 -0.34
C GLY A 373 -31.71 -1.40 0.15
N GLY A 374 -31.95 -1.64 1.43
CA GLY A 374 -33.28 -1.91 1.99
C GLY A 374 -33.80 -3.32 1.72
N MET A 375 -32.93 -4.22 1.26
CA MET A 375 -33.23 -5.61 0.93
C MET A 375 -32.31 -6.55 1.69
N THR A 376 -32.85 -7.68 2.13
CA THR A 376 -32.11 -8.75 2.81
C THR A 376 -32.10 -10.01 1.95
N GLU A 377 -30.92 -10.62 1.82
CA GLU A 377 -30.72 -11.93 1.18
C GLU A 377 -31.27 -13.03 2.07
N VAL A 378 -31.99 -13.99 1.47
CA VAL A 378 -32.44 -15.21 2.13
C VAL A 378 -31.64 -16.39 1.60
N LEU A 379 -30.92 -17.06 2.50
CA LEU A 379 -30.09 -18.23 2.18
C LEU A 379 -30.89 -19.53 2.23
N HIS A 380 -31.74 -19.69 3.25
CA HIS A 380 -32.58 -20.87 3.47
C HIS A 380 -33.92 -20.47 4.07
N GLY A 381 -34.92 -21.31 3.85
CA GLY A 381 -36.26 -21.19 4.44
C GLY A 381 -37.32 -20.53 3.56
N LEU A 382 -36.94 -19.97 2.37
CA LEU A 382 -37.88 -19.32 1.46
C LEU A 382 -37.55 -19.66 -0.01
N GLN A 383 -38.59 -19.77 -0.82
CA GLN A 383 -38.45 -20.02 -2.26
C GLN A 383 -38.79 -18.77 -3.08
N SER A 384 -38.20 -18.70 -4.29
CA SER A 384 -38.55 -17.63 -5.24
C SER A 384 -40.00 -17.72 -5.68
N GLY A 385 -40.73 -16.60 -5.60
CA GLY A 385 -42.15 -16.51 -5.92
C GLY A 385 -43.08 -16.58 -4.71
N GLU A 386 -42.62 -17.07 -3.54
CA GLU A 386 -43.44 -17.00 -2.32
C GLU A 386 -43.61 -15.54 -1.88
N LYS A 387 -44.84 -15.19 -1.47
CA LYS A 387 -45.19 -13.86 -1.01
C LYS A 387 -44.90 -13.77 0.51
N VAL A 388 -44.27 -12.68 0.94
CA VAL A 388 -44.00 -12.42 2.33
C VAL A 388 -44.61 -11.08 2.75
N ALA A 389 -45.09 -10.97 3.96
CA ALA A 389 -45.49 -9.70 4.53
C ALA A 389 -44.29 -8.77 4.62
N SER A 390 -44.36 -7.57 4.03
CA SER A 390 -43.30 -6.56 4.00
C SER A 390 -43.58 -5.34 4.90
N SER A 391 -44.81 -5.22 5.37
CA SER A 391 -45.24 -4.22 6.36
C SER A 391 -46.30 -4.79 7.29
N GLY A 392 -46.48 -4.20 8.48
CA GLY A 392 -47.38 -4.72 9.48
C GLY A 392 -46.90 -6.00 10.18
N THR A 393 -45.64 -6.44 9.88
CA THR A 393 -45.04 -7.70 10.34
C THR A 393 -45.03 -7.86 11.84
N PHE A 394 -44.78 -6.77 12.61
CA PHE A 394 -44.81 -6.80 14.08
C PHE A 394 -46.21 -7.11 14.62
N LEU A 395 -47.27 -6.61 14.01
CA LEU A 395 -48.62 -6.87 14.42
C LEU A 395 -49.06 -8.30 14.10
N ILE A 396 -48.63 -8.81 12.93
CA ILE A 396 -48.80 -10.22 12.55
C ILE A 396 -48.09 -11.13 13.56
N ASP A 397 -46.86 -10.79 13.96
CA ASP A 397 -46.08 -11.53 14.96
C ASP A 397 -46.78 -11.53 16.35
N SER A 398 -47.28 -10.38 16.76
CA SER A 398 -48.00 -10.25 18.04
C SER A 398 -49.26 -11.13 18.04
N GLU A 399 -50.03 -11.17 16.94
CA GLU A 399 -51.20 -12.02 16.80
C GLU A 399 -50.84 -13.52 16.79
N ALA A 400 -49.73 -13.87 16.08
CA ALA A 400 -49.23 -15.25 16.07
C ALA A 400 -48.79 -15.71 17.46
N GLN A 401 -48.10 -14.86 18.21
CA GLN A 401 -47.70 -15.16 19.59
C GLN A 401 -48.91 -15.31 20.51
N LEU A 402 -49.95 -14.46 20.37
CA LEU A 402 -51.18 -14.57 21.16
C LEU A 402 -51.97 -15.87 20.87
N LYS A 403 -51.94 -16.31 19.61
CA LYS A 403 -52.57 -17.57 19.21
C LYS A 403 -51.67 -18.80 19.43
N GLY A 404 -50.45 -18.63 19.95
CA GLY A 404 -49.50 -19.72 20.23
C GLY A 404 -48.91 -20.40 18.99
N VAL A 405 -49.01 -19.76 17.79
CA VAL A 405 -48.48 -20.30 16.54
C VAL A 405 -46.94 -20.28 16.56
N LYS A 406 -46.31 -21.41 16.27
CA LYS A 406 -44.85 -21.55 16.29
C LYS A 406 -44.27 -21.44 14.90
N PRO A 407 -43.11 -20.84 14.72
CA PRO A 407 -42.41 -20.78 13.42
C PRO A 407 -42.07 -22.16 12.90
N VAL A 408 -42.32 -22.36 11.58
CA VAL A 408 -41.99 -23.58 10.86
C VAL A 408 -40.53 -23.48 10.37
N ILE A 409 -39.75 -24.54 10.53
CA ILE A 409 -38.38 -24.65 10.02
C ILE A 409 -38.47 -25.45 8.72
N LYS A 410 -38.31 -24.80 7.56
CA LYS A 410 -38.14 -25.48 6.28
C LYS A 410 -36.64 -25.59 5.96
N LYS A 411 -36.19 -26.81 5.73
CA LYS A 411 -34.80 -27.11 5.34
C LYS A 411 -34.48 -26.69 3.92
#